data_af0e9c6913d533c027a8b58d328d8bd7
#
_entry.id   af0e9c6913d533c027a8b58d328d8bd7
#
_cell.length_a   1.000
_cell.length_b   1.000
_cell.length_c   1.000
_cell.angle_alpha   90.00
_cell.angle_beta   90.00
_cell.angle_gamma   90.00
#
_symmetry.space_group_name_H-M   'P 1'
#
loop_
_entity.id
_entity.type
_entity.pdbx_description
1 polymer ?
#
loop_
_entity_poly.entity_id
_entity_poly.type
_entity_poly.pdbx_seq_one_letter_code
_entity_poly.pdbx_strand_id
1 'polypeptide(L)'
;MIRSRQLCLTLAGFLALGVAPAAWAGAPTDQLKTYIDQVIKILEEPALTVDGKVKERRTTVRKVANDIFDFAETAKRSLARHWQGRTVEQREEFVALFADLLERSYISKIELYGGEKIQYAGERIDGDAATVSTKIITKQGQQVSVDYRMLRHGDSWFVYDISIEGVSLISNYRTQFNKIIQTSSYGELVKKMKTKQEEFLFEEETKTKGSTKKSP
;
A
#
# COMPACT_ATOMS: atom_id res chain seq x y z
N MET A 1 21.27 45.76 -72.59
CA MET A 1 21.79 44.44 -72.21
C MET A 1 22.32 44.53 -70.80
N ILE A 2 21.57 44.12 -69.76
CA ILE A 2 22.10 43.72 -68.43
C ILE A 2 20.95 42.96 -67.73
N ARG A 3 21.22 41.70 -67.42
CA ARG A 3 20.31 40.76 -66.82
C ARG A 3 20.18 40.96 -65.28
N SER A 4 19.02 41.23 -64.80
CA SER A 4 18.69 41.21 -63.39
C SER A 4 18.52 39.76 -62.86
N ARG A 5 19.31 39.33 -61.89
CA ARG A 5 19.18 38.11 -61.16
C ARG A 5 18.32 38.38 -59.94
N GLN A 6 17.12 37.78 -59.93
CA GLN A 6 16.27 37.74 -58.71
C GLN A 6 16.80 36.67 -57.76
N LEU A 7 17.02 37.07 -56.52
CA LEU A 7 17.44 36.22 -55.42
C LEU A 7 16.18 35.83 -54.64
N CYS A 8 15.75 34.59 -54.78
CA CYS A 8 14.67 34.04 -53.94
C CYS A 8 15.24 33.64 -52.57
N LEU A 9 14.89 34.41 -51.53
CA LEU A 9 15.09 33.98 -50.13
C LEU A 9 13.93 33.06 -49.74
N THR A 10 14.19 31.78 -49.60
CA THR A 10 13.30 30.81 -48.96
C THR A 10 13.49 30.87 -47.47
N LEU A 11 12.48 31.41 -46.74
CA LEU A 11 12.40 31.42 -45.29
C LEU A 11 11.96 30.03 -44.82
N ALA A 12 12.89 29.19 -44.39
CA ALA A 12 12.59 27.92 -43.76
C ALA A 12 12.18 28.17 -42.29
N GLY A 13 10.87 28.15 -42.00
CA GLY A 13 10.34 28.22 -40.66
C GLY A 13 10.63 26.90 -39.92
N PHE A 14 11.52 26.95 -38.94
CA PHE A 14 11.77 25.85 -38.02
C PHE A 14 10.65 25.85 -36.99
N LEU A 15 9.69 24.92 -37.13
CA LEU A 15 8.67 24.66 -36.15
C LEU A 15 9.32 23.83 -35.01
N ALA A 16 9.83 24.52 -33.97
CA ALA A 16 10.27 23.84 -32.76
C ALA A 16 9.06 23.26 -32.03
N LEU A 17 8.79 21.96 -32.21
CA LEU A 17 7.93 21.23 -31.32
C LEU A 17 8.58 21.21 -29.93
N GLY A 18 8.11 22.10 -29.05
CA GLY A 18 8.42 22.07 -27.64
C GLY A 18 7.87 20.79 -27.06
N VAL A 19 8.73 19.79 -26.80
CA VAL A 19 8.45 18.69 -25.92
C VAL A 19 8.35 19.30 -24.52
N ALA A 20 7.11 19.55 -24.06
CA ALA A 20 6.89 19.90 -22.67
C ALA A 20 7.46 18.74 -21.83
N PRO A 21 8.33 18.99 -20.83
CA PRO A 21 8.71 17.94 -19.90
C PRO A 21 7.43 17.45 -19.24
N ALA A 22 7.09 16.17 -19.43
CA ALA A 22 6.09 15.54 -18.62
C ALA A 22 6.53 15.77 -17.17
N ALA A 23 5.70 16.46 -16.38
CA ALA A 23 5.92 16.59 -14.96
C ALA A 23 5.92 15.15 -14.41
N TRP A 24 7.10 14.63 -14.08
CA TRP A 24 7.26 13.30 -13.53
C TRP A 24 6.66 13.34 -12.13
N ALA A 25 5.52 12.69 -11.93
CA ALA A 25 5.18 12.21 -10.61
C ALA A 25 6.43 11.52 -10.06
N GLY A 26 6.82 11.81 -8.82
CA GLY A 26 8.03 11.20 -8.26
C GLY A 26 8.04 9.70 -8.50
N ALA A 27 9.22 9.11 -8.68
CA ALA A 27 9.34 7.69 -8.97
C ALA A 27 8.60 6.88 -7.88
N PRO A 28 7.83 5.83 -8.25
CA PRO A 28 7.09 5.02 -7.26
C PRO A 28 8.01 4.45 -6.18
N THR A 29 9.25 4.11 -6.53
CA THR A 29 10.28 3.66 -5.57
C THR A 29 10.63 4.74 -4.54
N ASP A 30 10.81 5.99 -4.93
CA ASP A 30 11.17 7.07 -4.02
C ASP A 30 10.03 7.38 -3.05
N GLN A 31 8.80 7.37 -3.55
CA GLN A 31 7.62 7.57 -2.73
C GLN A 31 7.44 6.41 -1.74
N LEU A 32 7.49 5.17 -2.22
CA LEU A 32 7.40 3.98 -1.37
C LEU A 32 8.50 3.99 -0.28
N LYS A 33 9.73 4.31 -0.66
CA LYS A 33 10.87 4.41 0.25
C LYS A 33 10.60 5.43 1.35
N THR A 34 10.08 6.60 1.01
CA THR A 34 9.74 7.64 1.98
C THR A 34 8.79 7.12 3.07
N TYR A 35 7.74 6.40 2.68
CA TYR A 35 6.78 5.83 3.64
C TYR A 35 7.36 4.68 4.45
N ILE A 36 8.17 3.81 3.83
CA ILE A 36 8.86 2.73 4.55
C ILE A 36 9.82 3.32 5.60
N ASP A 37 10.61 4.32 5.23
CA ASP A 37 11.55 4.98 6.14
C ASP A 37 10.79 5.67 7.30
N GLN A 38 9.60 6.23 7.07
CA GLN A 38 8.75 6.78 8.12
C GLN A 38 8.28 5.68 9.10
N VAL A 39 7.83 4.54 8.58
CA VAL A 39 7.43 3.40 9.44
C VAL A 39 8.62 2.91 10.28
N ILE A 40 9.79 2.72 9.68
CA ILE A 40 11.02 2.30 10.39
C ILE A 40 11.35 3.30 11.50
N LYS A 41 11.34 4.60 11.19
CA LYS A 41 11.59 5.65 12.19
C LYS A 41 10.63 5.58 13.38
N ILE A 42 9.33 5.31 13.12
CA ILE A 42 8.33 5.14 14.19
C ILE A 42 8.64 3.90 15.04
N LEU A 43 9.06 2.80 14.41
CA LEU A 43 9.38 1.55 15.10
C LEU A 43 10.68 1.67 15.95
N GLU A 44 11.61 2.49 15.52
CA GLU A 44 12.89 2.74 16.20
C GLU A 44 12.82 3.90 17.20
N GLU A 45 11.71 4.66 17.28
CA GLU A 45 11.54 5.81 18.18
C GLU A 45 11.53 5.34 19.65
N PRO A 46 12.55 5.69 20.45
CA PRO A 46 12.65 5.21 21.84
C PRO A 46 11.43 5.60 22.68
N ALA A 47 10.85 6.78 22.45
CA ALA A 47 9.67 7.25 23.17
C ALA A 47 8.42 6.40 22.89
N LEU A 48 8.36 5.68 21.78
CA LEU A 48 7.25 4.82 21.37
C LEU A 48 7.50 3.32 21.63
N THR A 49 8.73 2.95 22.04
CA THR A 49 9.09 1.54 22.34
C THR A 49 8.88 1.18 23.79
N VAL A 50 8.63 2.15 24.67
CA VAL A 50 8.38 1.91 26.10
C VAL A 50 7.01 1.25 26.33
N ASP A 51 6.93 0.49 27.42
CA ASP A 51 5.67 -0.14 27.86
C ASP A 51 4.54 0.91 28.00
N GLY A 52 3.36 0.56 27.53
CA GLY A 52 2.18 1.44 27.51
C GLY A 52 2.04 2.34 26.28
N LYS A 53 3.05 2.43 25.40
CA LYS A 53 2.99 3.23 24.15
C LYS A 53 2.64 2.43 22.88
N VAL A 54 2.42 1.13 23.00
CA VAL A 54 2.09 0.25 21.86
C VAL A 54 0.91 0.77 21.04
N LYS A 55 -0.16 1.24 21.71
CA LYS A 55 -1.35 1.78 21.02
C LYS A 55 -1.02 3.04 20.23
N GLU A 56 -0.22 3.95 20.80
CA GLU A 56 0.21 5.18 20.16
C GLU A 56 1.09 4.88 18.93
N ARG A 57 2.05 3.97 19.08
CA ARG A 57 2.91 3.49 17.98
C ARG A 57 2.09 2.91 16.84
N ARG A 58 1.15 1.99 17.14
CA ARG A 58 0.26 1.40 16.13
C ARG A 58 -0.59 2.44 15.41
N THR A 59 -1.16 3.40 16.16
CA THR A 59 -1.93 4.49 15.56
C THR A 59 -1.09 5.33 14.61
N THR A 60 0.17 5.58 14.95
CA THR A 60 1.09 6.35 14.10
C THR A 60 1.48 5.57 12.84
N VAL A 61 1.78 4.27 12.96
CA VAL A 61 2.03 3.39 11.79
C VAL A 61 0.79 3.30 10.90
N ARG A 62 -0.41 3.17 11.48
CA ARG A 62 -1.69 3.15 10.74
C ARG A 62 -1.86 4.40 9.89
N LYS A 63 -1.54 5.58 10.45
CA LYS A 63 -1.62 6.84 9.70
C LYS A 63 -0.74 6.80 8.45
N VAL A 64 0.51 6.37 8.58
CA VAL A 64 1.41 6.21 7.43
C VAL A 64 0.85 5.21 6.41
N ALA A 65 0.28 4.09 6.88
CA ALA A 65 -0.35 3.12 5.98
C ALA A 65 -1.53 3.72 5.22
N ASN A 66 -2.39 4.52 5.87
CA ASN A 66 -3.51 5.21 5.22
C ASN A 66 -3.06 6.20 4.14
N ASP A 67 -1.87 6.77 4.28
CA ASP A 67 -1.33 7.75 3.32
C ASP A 67 -0.75 7.06 2.06
N ILE A 68 -0.29 5.82 2.15
CA ILE A 68 0.33 5.10 1.01
C ILE A 68 -0.59 4.06 0.37
N PHE A 69 -1.58 3.48 1.10
CA PHE A 69 -2.43 2.43 0.56
C PHE A 69 -3.71 2.96 -0.08
N ASP A 70 -4.05 2.43 -1.26
CA ASP A 70 -5.38 2.54 -1.84
C ASP A 70 -6.25 1.38 -1.34
N PHE A 71 -6.83 1.55 -0.15
CA PHE A 71 -7.71 0.52 0.42
C PHE A 71 -8.99 0.30 -0.38
N ALA A 72 -9.46 1.30 -1.14
CA ALA A 72 -10.63 1.15 -1.99
C ALA A 72 -10.34 0.21 -3.18
N GLU A 73 -9.23 0.42 -3.86
CA GLU A 73 -8.82 -0.46 -4.96
C GLU A 73 -8.42 -1.85 -4.43
N THR A 74 -7.75 -1.93 -3.28
CA THR A 74 -7.44 -3.17 -2.56
C THR A 74 -8.71 -3.99 -2.31
N ALA A 75 -9.75 -3.38 -1.74
CA ALA A 75 -11.05 -4.01 -1.45
C ALA A 75 -11.78 -4.42 -2.73
N LYS A 76 -11.85 -3.54 -3.72
CA LYS A 76 -12.46 -3.79 -5.02
C LYS A 76 -11.84 -5.02 -5.70
N ARG A 77 -10.51 -5.12 -5.73
CA ARG A 77 -9.79 -6.25 -6.32
C ARG A 77 -9.97 -7.54 -5.53
N SER A 78 -10.09 -7.47 -4.22
CA SER A 78 -10.31 -8.64 -3.37
C SER A 78 -11.71 -9.23 -3.52
N LEU A 79 -12.76 -8.39 -3.68
CA LEU A 79 -14.11 -8.84 -3.99
C LEU A 79 -14.30 -9.25 -5.44
N ALA A 80 -13.48 -8.72 -6.37
CA ALA A 80 -13.48 -9.01 -7.80
C ALA A 80 -14.92 -8.92 -8.40
N ARG A 81 -15.43 -10.01 -8.97
CA ARG A 81 -16.78 -10.05 -9.59
C ARG A 81 -17.92 -9.68 -8.64
N HIS A 82 -17.73 -9.85 -7.33
CA HIS A 82 -18.77 -9.56 -6.34
C HIS A 82 -18.88 -8.07 -6.01
N TRP A 83 -17.89 -7.24 -6.41
CA TRP A 83 -17.87 -5.81 -6.15
C TRP A 83 -18.96 -5.03 -6.85
N GLN A 84 -19.22 -5.33 -8.14
CA GLN A 84 -20.18 -4.58 -8.94
C GLN A 84 -21.62 -4.69 -8.42
N GLY A 85 -21.97 -5.83 -7.84
CA GLY A 85 -23.29 -6.05 -7.23
C GLY A 85 -23.48 -5.43 -5.85
N ARG A 86 -22.57 -4.58 -5.36
CA ARG A 86 -22.63 -3.94 -4.04
C ARG A 86 -23.11 -2.50 -4.17
N THR A 87 -23.95 -2.06 -3.20
CA THR A 87 -24.32 -0.65 -3.08
C THR A 87 -23.11 0.19 -2.66
N VAL A 88 -23.23 1.51 -2.70
CA VAL A 88 -22.16 2.43 -2.26
C VAL A 88 -21.83 2.18 -0.78
N GLU A 89 -22.85 2.11 0.06
CA GLU A 89 -22.73 1.87 1.51
C GLU A 89 -22.06 0.52 1.80
N GLN A 90 -22.43 -0.54 1.06
CA GLN A 90 -21.80 -1.86 1.21
C GLN A 90 -20.32 -1.85 0.79
N ARG A 91 -19.96 -1.06 -0.21
CA ARG A 91 -18.56 -0.91 -0.63
C ARG A 91 -17.75 -0.15 0.42
N GLU A 92 -18.27 0.96 0.94
CA GLU A 92 -17.63 1.74 2.00
C GLU A 92 -17.44 0.91 3.28
N GLU A 93 -18.47 0.20 3.71
CA GLU A 93 -18.41 -0.71 4.86
C GLU A 93 -17.34 -1.79 4.64
N PHE A 94 -17.32 -2.41 3.46
CA PHE A 94 -16.35 -3.46 3.14
C PHE A 94 -14.92 -2.93 3.10
N VAL A 95 -14.69 -1.74 2.53
CA VAL A 95 -13.35 -1.08 2.52
C VAL A 95 -12.86 -0.89 3.94
N ALA A 96 -13.69 -0.33 4.82
CA ALA A 96 -13.32 -0.09 6.22
C ALA A 96 -13.00 -1.40 6.97
N LEU A 97 -13.85 -2.42 6.83
CA LEU A 97 -13.64 -3.74 7.46
C LEU A 97 -12.40 -4.45 6.94
N PHE A 98 -12.13 -4.34 5.62
CA PHE A 98 -10.98 -5.00 5.04
C PHE A 98 -9.67 -4.29 5.37
N ALA A 99 -9.67 -2.96 5.40
CA ALA A 99 -8.51 -2.19 5.88
C ALA A 99 -8.16 -2.55 7.33
N ASP A 100 -9.15 -2.62 8.22
CA ASP A 100 -8.97 -3.03 9.62
C ASP A 100 -8.46 -4.49 9.72
N LEU A 101 -9.00 -5.41 8.93
CA LEU A 101 -8.54 -6.81 8.89
C LEU A 101 -7.07 -6.91 8.46
N LEU A 102 -6.68 -6.20 7.41
CA LEU A 102 -5.30 -6.17 6.93
C LEU A 102 -4.36 -5.61 8.00
N GLU A 103 -4.72 -4.47 8.57
CA GLU A 103 -3.93 -3.86 9.63
C GLU A 103 -3.68 -4.83 10.78
N ARG A 104 -4.73 -5.39 11.38
CA ARG A 104 -4.62 -6.32 12.50
C ARG A 104 -3.83 -7.57 12.17
N SER A 105 -3.94 -8.05 10.92
CA SER A 105 -3.22 -9.24 10.47
C SER A 105 -1.72 -9.01 10.30
N TYR A 106 -1.30 -7.77 10.04
CA TYR A 106 0.09 -7.46 9.68
C TYR A 106 0.81 -6.54 10.65
N ILE A 107 0.10 -5.74 11.49
CA ILE A 107 0.73 -4.79 12.40
C ILE A 107 1.73 -5.45 13.36
N SER A 108 1.38 -6.60 13.92
CA SER A 108 2.27 -7.33 14.82
C SER A 108 3.53 -7.86 14.13
N LYS A 109 3.46 -8.16 12.83
CA LYS A 109 4.62 -8.57 12.02
C LYS A 109 5.51 -7.39 11.71
N ILE A 110 4.92 -6.21 11.45
CA ILE A 110 5.65 -4.96 11.25
C ILE A 110 6.37 -4.56 12.55
N GLU A 111 5.73 -4.74 13.71
CA GLU A 111 6.32 -4.48 15.03
C GLU A 111 7.50 -5.40 15.39
N LEU A 112 7.65 -6.54 14.73
CA LEU A 112 8.79 -7.43 14.88
C LEU A 112 10.04 -6.95 14.13
N TYR A 113 9.94 -5.84 13.39
CA TYR A 113 11.10 -5.25 12.73
C TYR A 113 12.24 -5.03 13.74
N GLY A 114 13.36 -5.60 13.43
CA GLY A 114 14.53 -5.63 14.30
C GLY A 114 15.78 -4.98 13.70
N GLY A 115 15.62 -4.17 12.62
CA GLY A 115 16.74 -3.57 11.89
C GLY A 115 17.13 -4.37 10.63
N GLU A 116 16.19 -5.10 10.04
CA GLU A 116 16.35 -5.77 8.75
C GLU A 116 16.67 -4.73 7.66
N LYS A 117 17.56 -5.10 6.73
CA LYS A 117 17.90 -4.23 5.60
C LYS A 117 16.88 -4.40 4.48
N ILE A 118 16.35 -3.28 3.98
CA ILE A 118 15.47 -3.26 2.81
C ILE A 118 16.29 -2.83 1.60
N GLN A 119 16.45 -3.73 0.64
CA GLN A 119 17.13 -3.49 -0.61
C GLN A 119 16.10 -3.30 -1.71
N TYR A 120 16.11 -2.16 -2.38
CA TYR A 120 15.28 -1.89 -3.56
C TYR A 120 15.94 -2.56 -4.76
N ALA A 121 15.26 -3.56 -5.34
CA ALA A 121 15.82 -4.44 -6.37
C ALA A 121 15.43 -4.02 -7.79
N GLY A 122 14.39 -3.21 -7.94
CA GLY A 122 13.96 -2.71 -9.24
C GLY A 122 12.57 -2.07 -9.21
N GLU A 123 12.28 -1.41 -10.33
CA GLU A 123 11.01 -0.74 -10.57
C GLU A 123 10.57 -1.02 -12.01
N ARG A 124 9.29 -1.27 -12.21
CA ARG A 124 8.66 -1.33 -13.52
C ARG A 124 7.42 -0.47 -13.53
N ILE A 125 7.35 0.47 -14.47
CA ILE A 125 6.20 1.34 -14.69
C ILE A 125 5.55 0.95 -16.02
N ASP A 126 4.21 0.85 -16.02
CA ASP A 126 3.38 0.58 -17.19
C ASP A 126 2.15 1.47 -17.13
N GLY A 127 2.22 2.63 -17.77
CA GLY A 127 1.21 3.68 -17.71
C GLY A 127 0.99 4.18 -16.27
N ASP A 128 -0.22 3.98 -15.73
CA ASP A 128 -0.59 4.36 -14.38
C ASP A 128 -0.40 3.21 -13.36
N ALA A 129 0.21 2.10 -13.77
CA ALA A 129 0.56 1.00 -12.89
C ALA A 129 2.07 0.92 -12.70
N ALA A 130 2.49 0.55 -11.50
CA ALA A 130 3.89 0.27 -11.21
C ALA A 130 4.04 -0.96 -10.31
N THR A 131 5.21 -1.58 -10.39
CA THR A 131 5.66 -2.59 -9.43
C THR A 131 7.03 -2.18 -8.93
N VAL A 132 7.17 -2.04 -7.63
CA VAL A 132 8.45 -1.83 -6.95
C VAL A 132 8.83 -3.13 -6.27
N SER A 133 9.99 -3.67 -6.62
CA SER A 133 10.51 -4.92 -6.06
C SER A 133 11.56 -4.62 -5.00
N THR A 134 11.42 -5.26 -3.83
CA THR A 134 12.36 -5.16 -2.72
C THR A 134 12.79 -6.53 -2.22
N LYS A 135 13.90 -6.56 -1.47
CA LYS A 135 14.35 -7.71 -0.71
C LYS A 135 14.58 -7.28 0.73
N ILE A 136 13.92 -7.95 1.66
CA ILE A 136 14.16 -7.78 3.09
C ILE A 136 15.25 -8.78 3.47
N ILE A 137 16.37 -8.28 3.98
CA ILE A 137 17.52 -9.11 4.40
C ILE A 137 17.47 -9.20 5.91
N THR A 138 17.18 -10.39 6.43
CA THR A 138 17.12 -10.67 7.87
C THR A 138 18.51 -10.64 8.48
N LYS A 139 18.58 -10.56 9.82
CA LYS A 139 19.85 -10.65 10.57
C LYS A 139 20.61 -11.95 10.32
N GLN A 140 19.90 -13.02 9.95
CA GLN A 140 20.47 -14.33 9.61
C GLN A 140 20.91 -14.43 8.13
N GLY A 141 20.77 -13.33 7.36
CA GLY A 141 21.14 -13.29 5.95
C GLY A 141 20.10 -13.88 5.00
N GLN A 142 18.94 -14.31 5.48
CA GLN A 142 17.83 -14.74 4.63
C GLN A 142 17.28 -13.56 3.85
N GLN A 143 16.92 -13.79 2.58
CA GLN A 143 16.30 -12.79 1.72
C GLN A 143 14.85 -13.16 1.52
N VAL A 144 13.96 -12.21 1.80
CA VAL A 144 12.52 -12.32 1.54
C VAL A 144 12.16 -11.32 0.46
N SER A 145 11.67 -11.81 -0.67
CA SER A 145 11.25 -10.96 -1.80
C SER A 145 9.88 -10.35 -1.51
N VAL A 146 9.76 -9.03 -1.68
CA VAL A 146 8.51 -8.31 -1.52
C VAL A 146 8.30 -7.36 -2.69
N ASP A 147 7.20 -7.57 -3.42
CA ASP A 147 6.78 -6.70 -4.52
C ASP A 147 5.57 -5.86 -4.09
N TYR A 148 5.65 -4.57 -4.34
CA TYR A 148 4.57 -3.60 -4.11
C TYR A 148 3.95 -3.21 -5.45
N ARG A 149 2.66 -3.52 -5.63
CA ARG A 149 1.91 -3.08 -6.81
C ARG A 149 1.21 -1.78 -6.51
N MET A 150 1.45 -0.79 -7.35
CA MET A 150 1.00 0.57 -7.14
C MET A 150 0.19 1.08 -8.33
N LEU A 151 -0.75 1.99 -8.04
CA LEU A 151 -1.48 2.77 -9.04
C LEU A 151 -1.20 4.26 -8.82
N ARG A 152 -1.15 4.99 -9.92
CA ARG A 152 -0.99 6.43 -9.92
C ARG A 152 -2.35 7.12 -9.86
N HIS A 153 -2.51 8.04 -8.92
CA HIS A 153 -3.63 8.97 -8.81
C HIS A 153 -3.07 10.41 -8.80
N GLY A 154 -3.25 11.14 -9.87
CA GLY A 154 -2.61 12.44 -10.04
C GLY A 154 -1.09 12.31 -10.07
N ASP A 155 -0.42 12.99 -9.14
CA ASP A 155 1.05 12.99 -9.03
C ASP A 155 1.58 11.99 -7.98
N SER A 156 0.72 11.15 -7.41
CA SER A 156 1.08 10.23 -6.34
C SER A 156 0.81 8.77 -6.70
N TRP A 157 1.64 7.88 -6.14
CA TRP A 157 1.52 6.43 -6.28
C TRP A 157 0.98 5.82 -5.00
N PHE A 158 0.01 4.91 -5.12
CA PHE A 158 -0.63 4.24 -4.00
C PHE A 158 -0.52 2.72 -4.13
N VAL A 159 -0.13 2.06 -3.05
CA VAL A 159 -0.04 0.60 -2.99
C VAL A 159 -1.44 0.00 -2.91
N TYR A 160 -1.76 -0.92 -3.82
CA TYR A 160 -3.02 -1.67 -3.77
C TYR A 160 -2.83 -3.17 -3.53
N ASP A 161 -1.63 -3.71 -3.70
CA ASP A 161 -1.31 -5.12 -3.43
C ASP A 161 0.15 -5.28 -3.03
N ILE A 162 0.41 -6.24 -2.15
CA ILE A 162 1.75 -6.68 -1.78
C ILE A 162 1.87 -8.17 -2.08
N SER A 163 2.94 -8.55 -2.76
CA SER A 163 3.33 -9.95 -2.95
C SER A 163 4.54 -10.27 -2.08
N ILE A 164 4.45 -11.28 -1.25
CA ILE A 164 5.56 -11.79 -0.43
C ILE A 164 5.94 -13.17 -0.96
N GLU A 165 7.20 -13.36 -1.36
CA GLU A 165 7.68 -14.61 -1.99
C GLU A 165 6.76 -15.04 -3.15
N GLY A 166 6.31 -14.08 -3.97
CA GLY A 166 5.43 -14.32 -5.10
C GLY A 166 3.95 -14.56 -4.76
N VAL A 167 3.58 -14.58 -3.48
CA VAL A 167 2.19 -14.76 -3.05
C VAL A 167 1.52 -13.41 -2.82
N SER A 168 0.60 -13.03 -3.72
CA SER A 168 -0.19 -11.80 -3.61
C SER A 168 -1.20 -11.89 -2.46
N LEU A 169 -1.22 -10.88 -1.59
CA LEU A 169 -2.18 -10.78 -0.50
C LEU A 169 -3.61 -10.68 -1.04
N ILE A 170 -3.82 -9.83 -2.04
CA ILE A 170 -5.14 -9.63 -2.64
C ILE A 170 -5.66 -10.91 -3.31
N SER A 171 -4.80 -11.63 -4.02
CA SER A 171 -5.21 -12.91 -4.64
C SER A 171 -5.58 -13.96 -3.59
N ASN A 172 -4.87 -14.00 -2.48
CA ASN A 172 -5.17 -14.89 -1.36
C ASN A 172 -6.54 -14.55 -0.73
N TYR A 173 -6.78 -13.30 -0.37
CA TYR A 173 -8.07 -12.86 0.15
C TYR A 173 -9.22 -13.03 -0.85
N ARG A 174 -8.98 -12.74 -2.13
CA ARG A 174 -9.96 -12.97 -3.21
C ARG A 174 -10.45 -14.41 -3.22
N THR A 175 -9.55 -15.37 -3.13
CA THR A 175 -9.89 -16.79 -3.09
C THR A 175 -10.75 -17.13 -1.86
N GLN A 176 -10.35 -16.64 -0.69
CA GLN A 176 -11.08 -16.87 0.56
C GLN A 176 -12.48 -16.21 0.53
N PHE A 177 -12.57 -14.94 0.15
CA PHE A 177 -13.84 -14.21 0.08
C PHE A 177 -14.79 -14.83 -0.95
N ASN A 178 -14.29 -15.17 -2.14
CA ASN A 178 -15.09 -15.85 -3.15
C ASN A 178 -15.63 -17.19 -2.63
N LYS A 179 -14.82 -17.97 -1.93
CA LYS A 179 -15.27 -19.23 -1.31
C LYS A 179 -16.41 -18.98 -0.33
N ILE A 180 -16.26 -18.03 0.61
CA ILE A 180 -17.32 -17.71 1.61
C ILE A 180 -18.60 -17.24 0.91
N ILE A 181 -18.49 -16.33 -0.06
CA ILE A 181 -19.67 -15.80 -0.76
C ILE A 181 -20.40 -16.90 -1.56
N GLN A 182 -19.65 -17.80 -2.18
CA GLN A 182 -20.23 -18.91 -2.96
C GLN A 182 -20.89 -19.98 -2.08
N THR A 183 -20.29 -20.31 -0.93
CA THR A 183 -20.82 -21.35 -0.03
C THR A 183 -21.87 -20.83 0.95
N SER A 184 -21.95 -19.51 1.11
CA SER A 184 -22.87 -18.87 2.05
C SER A 184 -23.44 -17.60 1.43
N SER A 185 -22.88 -16.40 1.74
CA SER A 185 -23.33 -15.12 1.18
C SER A 185 -22.30 -14.01 1.43
N TYR A 186 -22.49 -12.86 0.77
CA TYR A 186 -21.76 -11.64 1.10
C TYR A 186 -22.03 -11.15 2.53
N GLY A 187 -23.28 -11.24 2.99
CA GLY A 187 -23.64 -10.88 4.37
C GLY A 187 -22.89 -11.71 5.41
N GLU A 188 -22.70 -13.01 5.14
CA GLU A 188 -21.92 -13.88 6.05
C GLU A 188 -20.42 -13.52 6.02
N LEU A 189 -19.87 -13.12 4.88
CA LEU A 189 -18.50 -12.59 4.82
C LEU A 189 -18.34 -11.35 5.71
N VAL A 190 -19.22 -10.35 5.56
CA VAL A 190 -19.21 -9.13 6.36
C VAL A 190 -19.34 -9.43 7.85
N LYS A 191 -20.27 -10.34 8.22
CA LYS A 191 -20.45 -10.78 9.60
C LYS A 191 -19.17 -11.39 10.19
N LYS A 192 -18.50 -12.27 9.43
CA LYS A 192 -17.22 -12.88 9.87
C LYS A 192 -16.13 -11.84 10.07
N MET A 193 -16.06 -10.82 9.21
CA MET A 193 -15.09 -9.73 9.35
C MET A 193 -15.37 -8.90 10.61
N LYS A 194 -16.63 -8.57 10.89
CA LYS A 194 -17.04 -7.86 12.12
C LYS A 194 -16.72 -8.66 13.38
N THR A 195 -17.06 -9.95 13.41
CA THR A 195 -16.72 -10.82 14.55
C THR A 195 -15.23 -10.86 14.80
N LYS A 196 -14.43 -10.98 13.74
CA LYS A 196 -12.97 -10.95 13.84
C LYS A 196 -12.46 -9.64 14.41
N GLN A 197 -13.04 -8.51 14.01
CA GLN A 197 -12.74 -7.19 14.55
C GLN A 197 -13.05 -7.11 16.06
N GLU A 198 -14.21 -7.60 16.49
CA GLU A 198 -14.61 -7.62 17.89
C GLU A 198 -13.68 -8.50 18.74
N GLU A 199 -13.31 -9.70 18.26
CA GLU A 199 -12.36 -10.59 18.93
C GLU A 199 -11.02 -9.89 19.19
N PHE A 200 -10.47 -9.19 18.20
CA PHE A 200 -9.22 -8.44 18.35
C PHE A 200 -9.32 -7.30 19.37
N LEU A 201 -10.42 -6.55 19.34
CA LEU A 201 -10.65 -5.47 20.32
C LEU A 201 -10.67 -6.01 21.75
N PHE A 202 -11.35 -7.13 21.98
CA PHE A 202 -11.39 -7.78 23.29
C PHE A 202 -10.00 -8.25 23.75
N GLU A 203 -9.21 -8.85 22.84
CA GLU A 203 -7.84 -9.26 23.16
C GLU A 203 -6.92 -8.09 23.51
N GLU A 204 -7.03 -6.96 22.82
CA GLU A 204 -6.24 -5.75 23.11
C GLU A 204 -6.60 -5.15 24.47
N GLU A 205 -7.91 -5.08 24.81
CA GLU A 205 -8.36 -4.59 26.11
C GLU A 205 -7.89 -5.46 27.27
N THR A 206 -7.91 -6.80 27.10
CA THR A 206 -7.47 -7.73 28.14
C THR A 206 -5.96 -7.66 28.37
N LYS A 207 -5.16 -7.50 27.30
CA LYS A 207 -3.70 -7.29 27.41
C LYS A 207 -3.37 -5.98 28.10
N THR A 208 -4.10 -4.91 27.82
CA THR A 208 -3.89 -3.58 28.43
C THR A 208 -4.24 -3.60 29.91
N LYS A 209 -5.34 -4.24 30.31
CA LYS A 209 -5.74 -4.39 31.72
C LYS A 209 -4.83 -5.32 32.54
N GLY A 210 -4.21 -6.31 31.88
CA GLY A 210 -3.24 -7.21 32.50
C GLY A 210 -1.89 -6.55 32.78
N SER A 211 -1.47 -5.59 31.94
CA SER A 211 -0.21 -4.84 32.10
C SER A 211 -0.28 -3.81 33.23
N THR A 212 -1.45 -3.21 33.47
CA THR A 212 -1.65 -2.22 34.58
C THR A 212 -1.71 -2.84 35.98
N LYS A 213 -1.82 -4.17 36.09
CA LYS A 213 -1.92 -4.89 37.37
C LYS A 213 -0.60 -5.44 37.88
N LYS A 214 0.52 -5.20 37.20
CA LYS A 214 1.87 -5.66 37.54
C LYS A 214 2.84 -4.51 37.84
N SER A 215 2.42 -3.54 38.63
CA SER A 215 3.38 -2.65 39.32
C SER A 215 3.16 -2.82 40.81
N PRO A 216 4.19 -3.29 41.54
CA PRO A 216 4.18 -3.30 43.01
C PRO A 216 4.33 -1.89 43.57
#